data_fb9296f94e648ba72b5714c3ee9af728
#
_entry.id   fb9296f94e648ba72b5714c3ee9af728
#
_cell.length_a   1.000
_cell.length_b   1.000
_cell.length_c   1.000
_cell.angle_alpha   90.00
_cell.angle_beta   90.00
_cell.angle_gamma   90.00
#
_symmetry.space_group_name_H-M   'P 1'
#
loop_
_entity.id
_entity.type
_entity.pdbx_description
1 polymer ?
#
loop_
_entity_poly.entity_id
_entity_poly.type
_entity_poly.pdbx_seq_one_letter_code
_entity_poly.pdbx_strand_id
1 'polypeptide(L)'
;MRKVRRLFYLFMLCAAPFCGKAQELNARITVNGDKIATANKQIFTTLQNSLTEFVNNRKWTDATFAVNEKIDCTMTIIVNELDETNFKSEIQIQARRPVYNSSYTTTLLNFRDQQLDFEYTEGEPLDYNSNTLTSNLTATIVFYVYVILGLDFDSFAPKGGTTYIQQAQQIVNMAQSEMSWTGWKAFDSNQNRHAVATALQDNASDAFREMWYTYHRKGLDEMAANPDRGRTTIISEIGRASCRERV
;
A
#
# COMPACT_ATOMS: atom_id res chain seq x y z
N MET A 1 -35.32 -4.09 -43.97
CA MET A 1 -35.16 -3.12 -42.87
C MET A 1 -35.11 -3.75 -41.47
N ARG A 2 -35.92 -4.73 -41.08
CA ARG A 2 -35.85 -5.37 -39.72
C ARG A 2 -34.54 -6.14 -39.41
N LYS A 3 -33.92 -6.80 -40.41
CA LYS A 3 -32.65 -7.55 -40.21
C LYS A 3 -31.45 -6.62 -40.00
N VAL A 4 -31.37 -5.50 -40.72
CA VAL A 4 -30.28 -4.52 -40.57
C VAL A 4 -30.35 -3.82 -39.20
N ARG A 5 -31.55 -3.54 -38.71
CA ARG A 5 -31.77 -2.94 -37.38
C ARG A 5 -31.37 -3.88 -36.23
N ARG A 6 -31.58 -5.21 -36.40
CA ARG A 6 -31.08 -6.22 -35.43
C ARG A 6 -29.58 -6.37 -35.44
N LEU A 7 -28.93 -6.27 -36.61
CA LEU A 7 -27.49 -6.30 -36.74
C LEU A 7 -26.83 -5.07 -36.07
N PHE A 8 -27.50 -3.90 -36.20
CA PHE A 8 -27.01 -2.66 -35.56
C PHE A 8 -27.09 -2.71 -34.03
N TYR A 9 -28.15 -3.30 -33.46
CA TYR A 9 -28.26 -3.52 -32.02
C TYR A 9 -27.26 -4.57 -31.50
N LEU A 10 -26.97 -5.61 -32.31
CA LEU A 10 -25.96 -6.60 -31.96
C LEU A 10 -24.53 -5.99 -31.94
N PHE A 11 -24.24 -5.11 -32.88
CA PHE A 11 -22.96 -4.39 -32.94
C PHE A 11 -22.80 -3.35 -31.81
N MET A 12 -23.88 -2.71 -31.41
CA MET A 12 -23.90 -1.75 -30.31
C MET A 12 -23.72 -2.43 -28.95
N LEU A 13 -24.15 -3.71 -28.81
CA LEU A 13 -23.97 -4.49 -27.60
C LEU A 13 -22.52 -4.98 -27.42
N CYS A 14 -21.75 -5.14 -28.50
CA CYS A 14 -20.34 -5.52 -28.47
C CYS A 14 -19.38 -4.34 -28.21
N ALA A 15 -19.88 -3.10 -28.28
CA ALA A 15 -19.12 -1.89 -28.03
C ALA A 15 -19.24 -1.39 -26.59
N ALA A 16 -19.69 -2.22 -25.64
CA ALA A 16 -19.57 -1.91 -24.23
C ALA A 16 -18.05 -1.83 -23.92
N PRO A 17 -17.51 -0.65 -23.54
CA PRO A 17 -16.13 -0.60 -23.12
C PRO A 17 -16.00 -1.55 -21.94
N PHE A 18 -15.15 -2.57 -22.06
CA PHE A 18 -14.60 -3.25 -20.91
C PHE A 18 -13.84 -2.16 -20.14
N CYS A 19 -14.51 -1.46 -19.25
CA CYS A 19 -13.88 -0.72 -18.18
C CYS A 19 -13.17 -1.77 -17.31
N GLY A 20 -12.00 -2.22 -17.78
CA GLY A 20 -11.06 -2.93 -16.93
C GLY A 20 -10.86 -2.03 -15.73
N LYS A 21 -11.28 -2.47 -14.56
CA LYS A 21 -10.98 -1.76 -13.31
C LYS A 21 -9.46 -1.74 -13.24
N ALA A 22 -8.89 -0.59 -13.58
CA ALA A 22 -7.47 -0.36 -13.38
C ALA A 22 -7.27 -0.27 -11.87
N GLN A 23 -6.80 -1.37 -11.30
CA GLN A 23 -6.43 -1.47 -9.90
C GLN A 23 -4.99 -1.01 -9.80
N GLU A 24 -4.71 -0.14 -8.85
CA GLU A 24 -3.42 0.48 -8.66
C GLU A 24 -2.37 -0.49 -8.14
N LEU A 25 -2.82 -1.43 -7.31
CA LEU A 25 -1.99 -2.42 -6.63
C LEU A 25 -2.12 -3.80 -7.28
N ASN A 26 -1.01 -4.51 -7.32
CA ASN A 26 -0.92 -5.94 -7.54
C ASN A 26 -0.50 -6.58 -6.21
N ALA A 27 -1.45 -6.66 -5.27
CA ALA A 27 -1.18 -7.11 -3.93
C ALA A 27 -1.23 -8.64 -3.83
N ARG A 28 -0.18 -9.22 -3.25
CA ARG A 28 -0.12 -10.61 -2.81
C ARG A 28 -0.10 -10.63 -1.29
N ILE A 29 -1.15 -11.17 -0.69
CA ILE A 29 -1.27 -11.26 0.76
C ILE A 29 -1.11 -12.71 1.18
N THR A 30 -0.33 -12.96 2.22
CA THR A 30 -0.10 -14.30 2.80
C THR A 30 -0.37 -14.21 4.29
N VAL A 31 -1.14 -15.17 4.81
CA VAL A 31 -1.39 -15.33 6.25
C VAL A 31 -0.72 -16.60 6.72
N ASN A 32 0.35 -16.45 7.49
CA ASN A 32 1.14 -17.56 8.02
C ASN A 32 0.73 -17.86 9.46
N GLY A 33 0.11 -19.03 9.66
CA GLY A 33 -0.27 -19.58 10.96
C GLY A 33 0.55 -20.81 11.38
N ASP A 34 1.77 -21.00 10.87
CA ASP A 34 2.59 -22.19 11.12
C ASP A 34 2.93 -22.40 12.60
N LYS A 35 2.95 -21.32 13.38
CA LYS A 35 3.17 -21.36 14.84
C LYS A 35 1.95 -21.87 15.61
N ILE A 36 0.77 -21.94 14.98
CA ILE A 36 -0.50 -22.30 15.63
C ILE A 36 -0.78 -23.78 15.39
N ALA A 37 -0.50 -24.61 16.37
CA ALA A 37 -0.58 -26.08 16.23
C ALA A 37 -2.01 -26.64 16.17
N THR A 38 -2.99 -25.93 16.77
CA THR A 38 -4.37 -26.44 16.98
C THR A 38 -5.41 -25.77 16.09
N ALA A 39 -5.05 -24.71 15.39
CA ALA A 39 -6.01 -23.94 14.59
C ALA A 39 -6.43 -24.68 13.32
N ASN A 40 -7.71 -24.55 12.97
CA ASN A 40 -8.18 -24.90 11.64
C ASN A 40 -7.46 -24.06 10.59
N LYS A 41 -6.59 -24.68 9.80
CA LYS A 41 -5.79 -23.97 8.76
C LYS A 41 -6.66 -23.28 7.71
N GLN A 42 -7.92 -23.67 7.58
CA GLN A 42 -8.88 -23.08 6.65
C GLN A 42 -9.10 -21.58 6.94
N ILE A 43 -9.15 -21.18 8.22
CA ILE A 43 -9.36 -19.78 8.61
C ILE A 43 -8.27 -18.86 8.02
N PHE A 44 -7.00 -19.30 8.02
CA PHE A 44 -5.88 -18.53 7.44
C PHE A 44 -5.99 -18.39 5.92
N THR A 45 -6.40 -19.46 5.25
CA THR A 45 -6.60 -19.45 3.79
C THR A 45 -7.78 -18.56 3.40
N THR A 46 -8.88 -18.65 4.14
CA THR A 46 -10.08 -17.82 3.93
C THR A 46 -9.73 -16.35 4.15
N LEU A 47 -9.06 -16.01 5.24
CA LEU A 47 -8.61 -14.66 5.54
C LEU A 47 -7.66 -14.11 4.46
N GLN A 48 -6.67 -14.92 4.03
CA GLN A 48 -5.74 -14.56 2.97
C GLN A 48 -6.45 -14.18 1.67
N ASN A 49 -7.41 -15.01 1.25
CA ASN A 49 -8.18 -14.78 0.02
C ASN A 49 -9.04 -13.51 0.15
N SER A 50 -9.77 -13.36 1.26
CA SER A 50 -10.58 -12.18 1.52
C SER A 50 -9.78 -10.89 1.53
N LEU A 51 -8.60 -10.87 2.17
CA LEU A 51 -7.71 -9.71 2.17
C LEU A 51 -7.16 -9.41 0.77
N THR A 52 -6.78 -10.46 0.02
CA THR A 52 -6.27 -10.29 -1.35
C THR A 52 -7.34 -9.68 -2.27
N GLU A 53 -8.58 -10.16 -2.17
CA GLU A 53 -9.71 -9.61 -2.90
C GLU A 53 -10.04 -8.18 -2.44
N PHE A 54 -10.05 -7.94 -1.14
CA PHE A 54 -10.33 -6.62 -0.56
C PHE A 54 -9.37 -5.55 -1.09
N VAL A 55 -8.07 -5.83 -1.13
CA VAL A 55 -7.07 -4.87 -1.62
C VAL A 55 -7.12 -4.73 -3.14
N ASN A 56 -7.18 -5.84 -3.89
CA ASN A 56 -7.07 -5.82 -5.34
C ASN A 56 -8.36 -5.41 -6.06
N ASN A 57 -9.55 -5.62 -5.46
CA ASN A 57 -10.82 -5.31 -6.10
C ASN A 57 -11.34 -3.91 -5.80
N ARG A 58 -10.69 -3.17 -4.90
CA ARG A 58 -11.07 -1.81 -4.55
C ARG A 58 -10.28 -0.79 -5.36
N LYS A 59 -10.95 0.28 -5.79
CA LYS A 59 -10.34 1.47 -6.37
C LYS A 59 -9.88 2.38 -5.24
N TRP A 60 -8.60 2.66 -5.17
CA TRP A 60 -7.98 3.47 -4.11
C TRP A 60 -7.72 4.91 -4.53
N THR A 61 -7.60 5.17 -5.84
CA THR A 61 -7.30 6.48 -6.40
C THR A 61 -8.22 6.80 -7.59
N ASP A 62 -8.23 8.05 -8.04
CA ASP A 62 -8.88 8.42 -9.30
C ASP A 62 -7.94 8.30 -10.51
N ALA A 63 -6.68 7.95 -10.30
CA ALA A 63 -5.73 7.72 -11.37
C ALA A 63 -6.04 6.40 -12.11
N THR A 64 -5.55 6.32 -13.34
CA THR A 64 -5.65 5.11 -14.16
C THR A 64 -4.26 4.54 -14.35
N PHE A 65 -4.06 3.31 -13.89
CA PHE A 65 -2.79 2.60 -14.02
C PHE A 65 -2.87 1.61 -15.18
N ALA A 66 -1.87 1.58 -16.04
CA ALA A 66 -1.70 0.49 -16.99
C ALA A 66 -1.25 -0.79 -16.24
N VAL A 67 -1.41 -1.95 -16.88
CA VAL A 67 -1.07 -3.23 -16.24
C VAL A 67 0.39 -3.30 -15.79
N ASN A 68 1.29 -2.68 -16.56
CA ASN A 68 2.73 -2.61 -16.29
C ASN A 68 3.13 -1.46 -15.33
N GLU A 69 2.19 -0.64 -14.91
CA GLU A 69 2.40 0.46 -13.96
C GLU A 69 1.93 0.12 -12.56
N LYS A 70 1.25 -1.02 -12.38
CA LYS A 70 0.78 -1.46 -11.07
C LYS A 70 1.92 -1.60 -10.07
N ILE A 71 1.62 -1.20 -8.85
CA ILE A 71 2.55 -1.31 -7.73
C ILE A 71 2.53 -2.75 -7.23
N ASP A 72 3.64 -3.46 -7.37
CA ASP A 72 3.78 -4.80 -6.79
C ASP A 72 3.90 -4.68 -5.28
N CYS A 73 2.96 -5.30 -4.57
CA CYS A 73 2.89 -5.28 -3.12
C CYS A 73 2.79 -6.69 -2.55
N THR A 74 3.63 -7.01 -1.59
CA THR A 74 3.54 -8.24 -0.79
C THR A 74 3.32 -7.87 0.66
N MET A 75 2.27 -8.44 1.27
CA MET A 75 1.96 -8.30 2.68
C MET A 75 1.92 -9.70 3.31
N THR A 76 2.75 -9.94 4.31
CA THR A 76 2.79 -11.21 5.02
C THR A 76 2.39 -11.00 6.47
N ILE A 77 1.24 -11.53 6.86
CA ILE A 77 0.76 -11.54 8.23
C ILE A 77 1.27 -12.82 8.88
N ILE A 78 2.03 -12.69 9.97
CA ILE A 78 2.55 -13.81 10.74
C ILE A 78 1.78 -13.87 12.05
N VAL A 79 0.96 -14.91 12.19
CA VAL A 79 0.16 -15.11 13.39
C VAL A 79 1.03 -15.77 14.46
N ASN A 80 1.22 -15.08 15.57
CA ASN A 80 2.03 -15.56 16.69
C ASN A 80 1.18 -16.29 17.72
N GLU A 81 -0.06 -15.85 17.92
CA GLU A 81 -1.02 -16.40 18.88
C GLU A 81 -2.43 -16.28 18.32
N LEU A 82 -3.27 -17.28 18.56
CA LEU A 82 -4.70 -17.28 18.22
C LEU A 82 -5.46 -17.83 19.40
N ASP A 83 -6.35 -17.01 19.94
CA ASP A 83 -7.27 -17.35 21.02
C ASP A 83 -8.70 -17.09 20.55
N GLU A 84 -9.43 -18.15 20.24
CA GLU A 84 -10.77 -18.13 19.64
C GLU A 84 -10.78 -17.32 18.32
N THR A 85 -11.19 -16.05 18.37
CA THR A 85 -11.27 -15.11 17.26
C THR A 85 -10.18 -14.03 17.32
N ASN A 86 -9.38 -14.00 18.39
CA ASN A 86 -8.38 -12.97 18.64
C ASN A 86 -7.02 -13.40 18.11
N PHE A 87 -6.51 -12.63 17.15
CA PHE A 87 -5.22 -12.84 16.51
C PHE A 87 -4.21 -11.86 17.09
N LYS A 88 -3.08 -12.37 17.63
CA LYS A 88 -1.88 -11.57 17.87
C LYS A 88 -0.87 -11.85 16.78
N SER A 89 -0.53 -10.85 16.03
CA SER A 89 0.26 -11.02 14.83
C SER A 89 1.17 -9.83 14.54
N GLU A 90 2.01 -10.00 13.56
CA GLU A 90 2.81 -8.95 12.95
C GLU A 90 2.60 -8.96 11.44
N ILE A 91 2.86 -7.85 10.78
CA ILE A 91 2.76 -7.75 9.34
C ILE A 91 4.06 -7.23 8.74
N GLN A 92 4.53 -7.91 7.69
CA GLN A 92 5.65 -7.49 6.86
C GLN A 92 5.12 -6.99 5.53
N ILE A 93 5.49 -5.78 5.16
CA ILE A 93 5.03 -5.11 3.95
C ILE A 93 6.22 -4.82 3.05
N GLN A 94 6.14 -5.24 1.80
CA GLN A 94 7.10 -4.88 0.76
C GLN A 94 6.35 -4.38 -0.46
N ALA A 95 6.65 -3.14 -0.88
CA ALA A 95 6.09 -2.56 -2.10
C ALA A 95 7.21 -2.15 -3.05
N ARG A 96 6.99 -2.34 -4.35
CA ARG A 96 7.93 -2.05 -5.41
C ARG A 96 7.21 -1.39 -6.58
N ARG A 97 7.89 -0.48 -7.25
CA ARG A 97 7.43 0.11 -8.51
C ARG A 97 8.36 -0.27 -9.66
N PRO A 98 7.84 -0.39 -10.89
CA PRO A 98 8.70 -0.52 -12.07
C PRO A 98 9.49 0.76 -12.30
N VAL A 99 10.73 0.64 -12.74
CA VAL A 99 11.56 1.76 -13.20
C VAL A 99 11.27 1.99 -14.68
N TYR A 100 11.04 3.24 -15.06
CA TYR A 100 10.64 3.61 -16.40
C TYR A 100 11.60 3.07 -17.47
N ASN A 101 11.02 2.49 -18.51
CA ASN A 101 11.73 1.91 -19.66
C ASN A 101 12.85 0.92 -19.28
N SER A 102 12.64 0.13 -18.23
CA SER A 102 13.58 -0.89 -17.78
C SER A 102 12.83 -2.18 -17.37
N SER A 103 13.58 -3.26 -17.16
CA SER A 103 13.06 -4.56 -16.71
C SER A 103 13.13 -4.76 -15.19
N TYR A 104 13.65 -3.79 -14.45
CA TYR A 104 13.80 -3.91 -13.00
C TYR A 104 12.83 -3.03 -12.21
N THR A 105 12.68 -3.35 -10.94
CA THR A 105 11.82 -2.64 -10.00
C THR A 105 12.66 -2.00 -8.90
N THR A 106 12.15 -0.92 -8.29
CA THR A 106 12.73 -0.29 -7.11
C THR A 106 11.81 -0.40 -5.92
N THR A 107 12.40 -0.47 -4.72
CA THR A 107 11.64 -0.59 -3.48
C THR A 107 11.02 0.76 -3.10
N LEU A 108 9.70 0.78 -2.88
CA LEU A 108 8.97 1.91 -2.30
C LEU A 108 8.88 1.80 -0.77
N LEU A 109 8.57 0.61 -0.27
CA LEU A 109 8.42 0.35 1.15
C LEU A 109 8.94 -1.04 1.47
N ASN A 110 9.67 -1.15 2.57
CA ASN A 110 10.02 -2.42 3.21
C ASN A 110 9.95 -2.21 4.72
N PHE A 111 8.86 -2.65 5.32
CA PHE A 111 8.54 -2.36 6.71
C PHE A 111 7.98 -3.59 7.42
N ARG A 112 8.30 -3.73 8.71
CA ARG A 112 7.74 -4.74 9.60
C ARG A 112 7.04 -4.05 10.76
N ASP A 113 5.74 -4.24 10.86
CA ASP A 113 4.90 -3.78 11.96
C ASP A 113 4.63 -4.96 12.89
N GLN A 114 5.09 -4.87 14.13
CA GLN A 114 4.97 -5.92 15.13
C GLN A 114 3.67 -5.86 15.94
N GLN A 115 2.83 -4.87 15.69
CA GLN A 115 1.64 -4.57 16.51
C GLN A 115 0.36 -4.69 15.68
N LEU A 116 0.06 -5.91 15.20
CA LEU A 116 -1.18 -6.21 14.49
C LEU A 116 -2.02 -7.22 15.27
N ASP A 117 -2.75 -6.73 16.28
CA ASP A 117 -3.72 -7.52 17.02
C ASP A 117 -5.12 -7.21 16.49
N PHE A 118 -5.88 -8.23 16.14
CA PHE A 118 -7.21 -8.06 15.55
C PHE A 118 -8.13 -9.22 15.89
N GLU A 119 -9.42 -8.98 15.80
CA GLU A 119 -10.46 -9.98 15.87
C GLU A 119 -10.94 -10.33 14.47
N TYR A 120 -11.13 -11.62 14.19
CA TYR A 120 -11.65 -12.09 12.91
C TYR A 120 -12.39 -13.42 13.08
N THR A 121 -13.59 -13.49 12.48
CA THR A 121 -14.38 -14.71 12.36
C THR A 121 -14.33 -15.22 10.92
N GLU A 122 -14.17 -16.54 10.74
CA GLU A 122 -14.06 -17.13 9.39
C GLU A 122 -15.28 -16.78 8.52
N GLY A 123 -15.01 -16.18 7.35
CA GLY A 123 -16.04 -15.75 6.41
C GLY A 123 -16.64 -14.37 6.70
N GLU A 124 -16.17 -13.68 7.71
CA GLU A 124 -16.58 -12.31 7.98
C GLU A 124 -16.19 -11.38 6.81
N PRO A 125 -17.13 -10.54 6.30
CA PRO A 125 -16.83 -9.62 5.23
C PRO A 125 -15.88 -8.52 5.70
N LEU A 126 -14.83 -8.28 4.92
CA LEU A 126 -13.91 -7.18 5.16
C LEU A 126 -14.49 -5.91 4.53
N ASP A 127 -14.82 -4.94 5.36
CA ASP A 127 -15.33 -3.64 4.91
C ASP A 127 -14.45 -2.49 5.40
N TYR A 128 -14.45 -1.40 4.66
CA TYR A 128 -13.78 -0.17 5.02
C TYR A 128 -14.60 1.05 4.61
N ASN A 129 -14.83 1.91 5.57
CA ASN A 129 -15.45 3.21 5.38
C ASN A 129 -14.47 4.30 5.88
N SER A 130 -14.25 5.34 5.07
CA SER A 130 -13.33 6.44 5.40
C SER A 130 -13.74 7.25 6.63
N ASN A 131 -15.00 7.16 7.05
CA ASN A 131 -15.54 7.93 8.19
C ASN A 131 -15.68 7.10 9.46
N THR A 132 -15.56 5.76 9.37
CA THR A 132 -15.78 4.88 10.52
C THR A 132 -14.92 3.63 10.37
N LEU A 133 -14.03 3.39 11.31
CA LEU A 133 -13.24 2.18 11.36
C LEU A 133 -14.00 1.10 12.14
N THR A 134 -14.13 -0.09 11.56
CA THR A 134 -14.84 -1.22 12.16
C THR A 134 -13.92 -2.32 12.66
N SER A 135 -12.70 -2.42 12.11
CA SER A 135 -11.75 -3.48 12.43
C SER A 135 -10.32 -2.96 12.39
N ASN A 136 -9.51 -3.36 13.39
CA ASN A 136 -8.07 -3.04 13.40
C ASN A 136 -7.34 -3.65 12.20
N LEU A 137 -7.76 -4.83 11.74
CA LEU A 137 -7.19 -5.49 10.57
C LEU A 137 -7.37 -4.64 9.31
N THR A 138 -8.63 -4.27 8.99
CA THR A 138 -8.91 -3.48 7.78
C THR A 138 -8.30 -2.09 7.87
N ALA A 139 -8.34 -1.45 9.05
CA ALA A 139 -7.69 -0.16 9.27
C ALA A 139 -6.18 -0.22 8.99
N THR A 140 -5.49 -1.27 9.47
CA THR A 140 -4.05 -1.46 9.25
C THR A 140 -3.71 -1.71 7.78
N ILE A 141 -4.46 -2.57 7.10
CA ILE A 141 -4.24 -2.84 5.68
C ILE A 141 -4.44 -1.58 4.85
N VAL A 142 -5.53 -0.84 5.08
CA VAL A 142 -5.82 0.41 4.36
C VAL A 142 -4.79 1.50 4.66
N PHE A 143 -4.33 1.60 5.89
CA PHE A 143 -3.25 2.49 6.26
C PHE A 143 -2.01 2.26 5.39
N TYR A 144 -1.54 1.01 5.29
CA TYR A 144 -0.37 0.69 4.47
C TYR A 144 -0.63 0.85 2.97
N VAL A 145 -1.83 0.59 2.48
CA VAL A 145 -2.21 0.91 1.10
C VAL A 145 -2.01 2.40 0.82
N TYR A 146 -2.49 3.28 1.70
CA TYR A 146 -2.32 4.73 1.52
C TYR A 146 -0.87 5.19 1.69
N VAL A 147 -0.09 4.58 2.58
CA VAL A 147 1.36 4.86 2.70
C VAL A 147 2.08 4.48 1.40
N ILE A 148 1.80 3.31 0.83
CA ILE A 148 2.39 2.84 -0.43
C ILE A 148 2.03 3.79 -1.58
N LEU A 149 0.75 4.15 -1.72
CA LEU A 149 0.30 5.10 -2.72
C LEU A 149 0.95 6.47 -2.53
N GLY A 150 1.05 6.94 -1.29
CA GLY A 150 1.74 8.19 -0.98
C GLY A 150 3.19 8.21 -1.46
N LEU A 151 3.95 7.16 -1.17
CA LEU A 151 5.34 7.02 -1.59
C LEU A 151 5.47 6.83 -3.11
N ASP A 152 4.54 6.12 -3.74
CA ASP A 152 4.53 5.94 -5.19
C ASP A 152 4.30 7.27 -5.90
N PHE A 153 3.26 8.01 -5.54
CA PHE A 153 2.98 9.32 -6.14
C PHE A 153 4.07 10.35 -5.84
N ASP A 154 4.70 10.31 -4.67
CA ASP A 154 5.88 11.13 -4.37
C ASP A 154 7.08 10.77 -5.27
N SER A 155 7.17 9.54 -5.74
CA SER A 155 8.23 9.13 -6.66
C SER A 155 8.08 9.69 -8.07
N PHE A 156 6.88 10.16 -8.46
CA PHE A 156 6.59 10.74 -9.78
C PHE A 156 6.54 12.27 -9.78
N ALA A 157 6.14 12.90 -8.67
CA ALA A 157 6.03 14.35 -8.55
C ALA A 157 6.40 14.82 -7.14
N PRO A 158 7.01 16.01 -6.99
CA PRO A 158 7.33 16.56 -5.67
C PRO A 158 6.08 16.66 -4.80
N LYS A 159 6.06 15.92 -3.68
CA LYS A 159 4.92 15.84 -2.77
C LYS A 159 3.60 15.38 -3.44
N GLY A 160 3.69 14.64 -4.54
CA GLY A 160 2.51 14.15 -5.28
C GLY A 160 1.60 13.23 -4.46
N GLY A 161 2.16 12.53 -3.47
CA GLY A 161 1.46 11.62 -2.59
C GLY A 161 0.77 12.25 -1.38
N THR A 162 0.79 13.58 -1.25
CA THR A 162 0.28 14.30 -0.05
C THR A 162 -1.14 13.89 0.33
N THR A 163 -2.04 13.78 -0.64
CA THR A 163 -3.45 13.38 -0.39
C THR A 163 -3.53 12.00 0.25
N TYR A 164 -2.74 11.04 -0.19
CA TYR A 164 -2.76 9.67 0.35
C TYR A 164 -2.10 9.60 1.73
N ILE A 165 -1.01 10.33 1.95
CA ILE A 165 -0.38 10.46 3.27
C ILE A 165 -1.35 11.08 4.27
N GLN A 166 -2.14 12.08 3.86
CA GLN A 166 -3.20 12.67 4.70
C GLN A 166 -4.30 11.66 5.02
N GLN A 167 -4.67 10.79 4.08
CA GLN A 167 -5.62 9.71 4.33
C GLN A 167 -5.07 8.68 5.33
N ALA A 168 -3.80 8.31 5.22
CA ALA A 168 -3.14 7.47 6.21
C ALA A 168 -3.16 8.10 7.61
N GLN A 169 -2.88 9.40 7.72
CA GLN A 169 -2.95 10.13 8.99
C GLN A 169 -4.38 10.19 9.55
N GLN A 170 -5.39 10.34 8.69
CA GLN A 170 -6.78 10.33 9.13
C GLN A 170 -7.14 8.98 9.77
N ILE A 171 -6.67 7.87 9.21
CA ILE A 171 -6.86 6.54 9.82
C ILE A 171 -6.20 6.49 11.19
N VAL A 172 -4.97 6.98 11.33
CA VAL A 172 -4.27 7.02 12.62
C VAL A 172 -5.08 7.84 13.64
N ASN A 173 -5.58 9.01 13.25
CA ASN A 173 -6.35 9.88 14.15
C ASN A 173 -7.65 9.21 14.64
N MET A 174 -8.33 8.46 13.76
CA MET A 174 -9.53 7.71 14.15
C MET A 174 -9.19 6.50 15.02
N ALA A 175 -8.16 5.73 14.64
CA ALA A 175 -7.78 4.50 15.33
C ALA A 175 -7.21 4.74 16.73
N GLN A 176 -6.65 5.92 17.01
CA GLN A 176 -6.18 6.29 18.35
C GLN A 176 -7.31 6.33 19.40
N SER A 177 -8.57 6.55 19.00
CA SER A 177 -9.71 6.55 19.90
C SER A 177 -10.10 5.14 20.36
N GLU A 178 -9.68 4.10 19.64
CA GLU A 178 -9.96 2.71 19.95
C GLU A 178 -8.98 2.20 21.01
N MET A 179 -9.46 2.01 22.24
CA MET A 179 -8.60 1.70 23.39
C MET A 179 -7.93 0.32 23.29
N SER A 180 -8.58 -0.63 22.64
CA SER A 180 -8.10 -2.02 22.48
C SER A 180 -7.12 -2.21 21.31
N TRP A 181 -7.00 -1.23 20.42
CA TRP A 181 -6.17 -1.37 19.22
C TRP A 181 -4.72 -0.97 19.48
N THR A 182 -3.80 -1.85 19.14
CA THR A 182 -2.35 -1.66 19.28
C THR A 182 -1.75 -0.99 18.04
N GLY A 183 -0.60 -0.33 18.21
CA GLY A 183 0.20 0.23 17.11
C GLY A 183 -0.25 1.59 16.56
N TRP A 184 -1.21 2.28 17.20
CA TRP A 184 -1.74 3.56 16.74
C TRP A 184 -1.40 4.75 17.64
N LYS A 185 -0.97 4.50 18.88
CA LYS A 185 -0.76 5.55 19.89
C LYS A 185 0.67 6.08 19.85
N ALA A 186 0.82 7.39 20.00
CA ALA A 186 2.08 8.11 19.91
C ALA A 186 3.17 7.59 20.87
N PHE A 187 2.76 7.14 22.06
CA PHE A 187 3.70 6.80 23.15
C PHE A 187 4.00 5.31 23.27
N ASP A 188 3.33 4.46 22.47
CA ASP A 188 3.51 3.01 22.56
C ASP A 188 4.82 2.55 21.90
N SER A 189 5.23 3.19 20.82
CA SER A 189 6.47 2.86 20.08
C SER A 189 6.85 3.99 19.12
N ASN A 190 8.15 4.11 18.85
CA ASN A 190 8.66 4.97 17.78
C ASN A 190 8.72 4.27 16.40
N GLN A 191 8.27 3.03 16.31
CA GLN A 191 8.22 2.20 15.09
C GLN A 191 6.81 1.69 14.78
N ASN A 192 5.79 2.41 15.21
CA ASN A 192 4.40 2.06 14.95
C ASN A 192 3.80 2.90 13.82
N ARG A 193 2.53 2.65 13.49
CA ARG A 193 1.79 3.35 12.43
C ARG A 193 1.66 4.86 12.66
N HIS A 194 1.51 5.28 13.92
CA HIS A 194 1.53 6.70 14.28
C HIS A 194 2.86 7.35 13.92
N ALA A 195 3.98 6.72 14.30
CA ALA A 195 5.31 7.25 13.99
C ALA A 195 5.57 7.34 12.48
N VAL A 196 5.16 6.32 11.71
CA VAL A 196 5.26 6.32 10.24
C VAL A 196 4.46 7.47 9.62
N ALA A 197 3.20 7.65 10.02
CA ALA A 197 2.35 8.71 9.47
C ALA A 197 2.88 10.10 9.83
N THR A 198 3.28 10.30 11.09
CA THR A 198 3.87 11.57 11.55
C THR A 198 5.16 11.89 10.80
N ALA A 199 6.06 10.91 10.65
CA ALA A 199 7.31 11.09 9.92
C ALA A 199 7.10 11.47 8.45
N LEU A 200 6.03 11.03 7.79
CA LEU A 200 5.72 11.39 6.41
C LEU A 200 5.04 12.76 6.27
N GLN A 201 4.44 13.30 7.34
CA GLN A 201 3.74 14.59 7.34
C GLN A 201 4.56 15.74 7.91
N ASP A 202 5.57 15.46 8.73
CA ASP A 202 6.38 16.50 9.34
C ASP A 202 7.10 17.35 8.28
N ASN A 203 7.18 18.66 8.51
CA ASN A 203 7.96 19.57 7.67
C ASN A 203 9.43 19.15 7.56
N ALA A 204 9.99 18.48 8.57
CA ALA A 204 11.32 17.90 8.51
C ALA A 204 11.45 16.84 7.40
N SER A 205 10.37 16.14 7.05
CA SER A 205 10.35 15.12 6.00
C SER A 205 10.17 15.70 4.58
N ASP A 206 9.90 16.97 4.44
CA ASP A 206 9.83 17.63 3.13
C ASP A 206 11.09 17.39 2.30
N ALA A 207 12.24 17.47 2.95
CA ALA A 207 13.52 17.18 2.32
C ALA A 207 13.68 15.71 1.89
N PHE A 208 13.13 14.77 2.68
CA PHE A 208 13.08 13.35 2.33
C PHE A 208 12.18 13.13 1.10
N ARG A 209 10.98 13.70 1.08
CA ARG A 209 10.02 13.57 -0.02
C ARG A 209 10.53 14.19 -1.32
N GLU A 210 11.25 15.31 -1.24
CA GLU A 210 11.91 15.92 -2.40
C GLU A 210 13.08 15.06 -2.93
N MET A 211 13.90 14.53 -2.02
CA MET A 211 14.95 13.58 -2.34
C MET A 211 14.36 12.32 -2.97
N TRP A 212 13.24 11.79 -2.45
CA TRP A 212 12.54 10.62 -2.96
C TRP A 212 12.11 10.78 -4.41
N TYR A 213 11.49 11.93 -4.74
CA TYR A 213 11.18 12.30 -6.11
C TYR A 213 12.43 12.36 -7.00
N THR A 214 13.46 13.06 -6.55
CA THR A 214 14.67 13.26 -7.35
C THR A 214 15.38 11.93 -7.59
N TYR A 215 15.49 11.09 -6.58
CA TYR A 215 16.08 9.76 -6.69
C TYR A 215 15.35 8.87 -7.69
N HIS A 216 14.03 8.78 -7.59
CA HIS A 216 13.26 7.90 -8.47
C HIS A 216 13.07 8.49 -9.86
N ARG A 217 12.53 9.72 -9.96
CA ARG A 217 12.13 10.28 -11.24
C ARG A 217 13.30 10.82 -12.05
N LYS A 218 14.19 11.60 -11.41
CA LYS A 218 15.33 12.22 -12.08
C LYS A 218 16.61 11.36 -12.06
N GLY A 219 16.66 10.36 -11.19
CA GLY A 219 17.74 9.40 -11.08
C GLY A 219 17.42 8.11 -11.82
N LEU A 220 16.63 7.23 -11.22
CA LEU A 220 16.39 5.88 -11.73
C LEU A 220 15.66 5.87 -13.09
N ASP A 221 14.59 6.65 -13.24
CA ASP A 221 13.79 6.67 -14.48
C ASP A 221 14.55 7.31 -15.66
N GLU A 222 15.56 8.13 -15.40
CA GLU A 222 16.44 8.71 -16.43
C GLU A 222 17.54 7.73 -16.91
N MET A 223 17.83 6.68 -16.16
CA MET A 223 18.93 5.74 -16.46
C MET A 223 18.82 5.10 -17.84
N ALA A 224 17.60 4.84 -18.32
CA ALA A 224 17.40 4.24 -19.64
C ALA A 224 17.73 5.22 -20.78
N ALA A 225 17.48 6.52 -20.58
CA ALA A 225 17.73 7.55 -21.60
C ALA A 225 19.13 8.16 -21.49
N ASN A 226 19.63 8.38 -20.28
CA ASN A 226 20.93 8.98 -20.00
C ASN A 226 21.54 8.42 -18.70
N PRO A 227 22.32 7.31 -18.80
CA PRO A 227 22.89 6.64 -17.64
C PRO A 227 23.81 7.53 -16.79
N ASP A 228 24.58 8.41 -17.42
CA ASP A 228 25.54 9.27 -16.72
C ASP A 228 24.82 10.35 -15.90
N ARG A 229 23.76 10.94 -16.46
CA ARG A 229 22.92 11.91 -15.75
C ARG A 229 22.18 11.25 -14.60
N GLY A 230 21.59 10.08 -14.83
CA GLY A 230 20.91 9.33 -13.79
C GLY A 230 21.84 8.98 -12.61
N ARG A 231 23.02 8.46 -12.89
CA ARG A 231 24.03 8.15 -11.86
C ARG A 231 24.48 9.40 -11.09
N THR A 232 24.78 10.48 -11.77
CA THR A 232 25.19 11.75 -11.14
C THR A 232 24.10 12.25 -10.18
N THR A 233 22.84 12.20 -10.61
CA THR A 233 21.70 12.59 -9.79
C THR A 233 21.60 11.72 -8.53
N ILE A 234 21.66 10.41 -8.67
CA ILE A 234 21.57 9.46 -7.54
C ILE A 234 22.71 9.70 -6.54
N ILE A 235 23.95 9.84 -7.01
CA ILE A 235 25.11 10.08 -6.15
C ILE A 235 24.95 11.39 -5.37
N SER A 236 24.49 12.45 -6.03
CA SER A 236 24.27 13.75 -5.38
C SER A 236 23.21 13.69 -4.27
N GLU A 237 22.12 12.94 -4.49
CA GLU A 237 21.03 12.80 -3.50
C GLU A 237 21.44 11.94 -2.31
N ILE A 238 22.17 10.85 -2.53
CA ILE A 238 22.74 10.03 -1.43
C ILE A 238 23.70 10.87 -0.58
N GLY A 239 24.53 11.67 -1.22
CA GLY A 239 25.45 12.60 -0.53
C GLY A 239 24.71 13.61 0.34
N ARG A 240 23.61 14.21 -0.16
CA ARG A 240 22.78 15.15 0.60
C ARG A 240 22.08 14.50 1.80
N ALA A 241 21.51 13.31 1.62
CA ALA A 241 20.87 12.56 2.70
C ALA A 241 21.86 12.26 3.83
N SER A 242 23.05 11.74 3.51
CA SER A 242 24.06 11.40 4.51
C SER A 242 24.67 12.61 5.24
N CYS A 243 24.66 13.80 4.64
CA CYS A 243 25.10 15.04 5.29
C CYS A 243 24.10 15.60 6.29
N ARG A 244 22.80 15.39 6.07
CA ARG A 244 21.74 15.88 6.96
C ARG A 244 21.56 15.06 8.24
N GLU A 245 21.90 13.78 8.23
CA GLU A 245 21.86 12.94 9.45
C GLU A 245 22.99 13.24 10.45
N ARG A 246 23.96 14.11 10.10
CA ARG A 246 25.12 14.43 10.95
C ARG A 246 25.04 15.80 11.66
N VAL A 247 23.88 16.45 11.60
CA VAL A 247 23.70 17.76 12.28
C VAL A 247 22.71 17.62 13.46
#